data_4ae69416824f12988d0c8410a9856507
#
_entry.id   4ae69416824f12988d0c8410a9856507
#
_cell.length_a   1.000
_cell.length_b   1.000
_cell.length_c   1.000
_cell.angle_alpha   90.00
_cell.angle_beta   90.00
_cell.angle_gamma   90.00
#
_symmetry.space_group_name_H-M   'P 1'
#
loop_
_entity.id
_entity.type
_entity.pdbx_description
1 polymer ?
#
loop_
_entity_poly.entity_id
_entity_poly.type
_entity_poly.pdbx_seq_one_letter_code
_entity_poly.pdbx_strand_id
1 'polypeptide(L)'
;MRRRLADPLDASLWFGLPDDAQARYLPALMGPVEFPVEPGAEGDSDAARACRAAYHANLQIMPLFVRGAGGQGSEPMNGPEFLRAQVGGGGLVAHARAIATVYGACVAESRGVRLLTDATVAEVAADHLGGIPEPVCGPGGVPTTIWGWGFELAHPACPMLGAGSFGHAGMGGRLSFASAPHRLGFSFVGQRMLFPEPGTDPRWARLVGAVQHVLAP
;
A
#
# COMPACT_ATOMS: atom_id res chain seq x y z
N MET A 1 15.96 10.61 -1.73
CA MET A 1 14.81 10.57 -0.83
C MET A 1 15.07 11.40 0.44
N ARG A 2 16.09 11.11 1.29
CA ARG A 2 16.30 11.81 2.56
C ARG A 2 16.28 13.33 2.44
N ARG A 3 17.19 13.95 1.67
CA ARG A 3 17.30 15.40 1.52
C ARG A 3 16.03 16.13 1.04
N ARG A 4 15.16 15.44 0.30
CA ARG A 4 13.96 16.05 -0.33
C ARG A 4 12.65 15.70 0.34
N LEU A 5 12.61 14.62 1.11
CA LEU A 5 11.38 14.15 1.78
C LEU A 5 11.58 14.00 3.28
N ALA A 6 12.52 13.12 3.72
CA ALA A 6 12.62 12.76 5.12
C ALA A 6 13.11 13.92 5.98
N ASP A 7 14.24 14.53 5.60
CA ASP A 7 14.88 15.57 6.42
C ASP A 7 14.01 16.85 6.54
N PRO A 8 13.44 17.40 5.42
CA PRO A 8 12.59 18.59 5.53
C PRO A 8 11.31 18.36 6.33
N LEU A 9 10.77 17.14 6.31
CA LEU A 9 9.55 16.78 7.03
C LEU A 9 9.83 16.21 8.42
N ASP A 10 11.11 16.10 8.83
CA ASP A 10 11.51 15.40 10.05
C ASP A 10 10.83 14.02 10.16
N ALA A 11 10.81 13.29 9.06
CA ALA A 11 10.12 12.02 8.93
C ALA A 11 11.11 10.85 9.00
N SER A 12 10.95 9.99 10.00
CA SER A 12 11.77 8.79 10.16
C SER A 12 11.35 7.73 9.14
N LEU A 13 11.97 7.79 7.95
CA LEU A 13 11.74 6.84 6.86
C LEU A 13 13.04 6.61 6.05
N TRP A 14 13.25 5.37 5.62
CA TRP A 14 14.48 4.94 4.93
C TRP A 14 14.18 3.98 3.79
N PHE A 15 14.82 4.18 2.66
CA PHE A 15 15.15 3.12 1.72
C PHE A 15 16.62 2.75 1.94
N GLY A 16 16.86 1.54 2.43
CA GLY A 16 18.15 1.16 3.01
C GLY A 16 18.28 1.67 4.44
N LEU A 17 17.93 0.79 5.39
CA LEU A 17 17.99 1.12 6.81
C LEU A 17 19.45 1.16 7.28
N PRO A 18 19.94 2.28 7.82
CA PRO A 18 21.30 2.38 8.33
C PRO A 18 21.48 1.57 9.63
N ASP A 19 22.70 1.14 9.90
CA ASP A 19 22.98 0.23 11.01
C ASP A 19 22.62 0.82 12.38
N ASP A 20 22.79 2.11 12.57
CA ASP A 20 22.41 2.82 13.79
C ASP A 20 20.89 2.90 14.03
N ALA A 21 20.10 2.73 12.98
CA ALA A 21 18.64 2.68 13.07
C ALA A 21 18.10 1.27 13.23
N GLN A 22 18.90 0.22 13.01
CA GLN A 22 18.44 -1.18 13.07
C GLN A 22 17.95 -1.59 14.46
N ALA A 23 18.50 -1.04 15.54
CA ALA A 23 18.07 -1.32 16.90
C ALA A 23 16.60 -0.92 17.18
N ARG A 24 16.02 -0.04 16.35
CA ARG A 24 14.61 0.40 16.44
C ARG A 24 13.70 -0.31 15.46
N TYR A 25 14.24 -1.20 14.63
CA TYR A 25 13.46 -1.94 13.64
C TYR A 25 12.63 -3.03 14.34
N LEU A 26 11.34 -3.04 14.05
CA LEU A 26 10.44 -4.12 14.44
C LEU A 26 10.26 -5.05 13.24
N PRO A 27 10.66 -6.32 13.34
CA PRO A 27 10.50 -7.27 12.24
C PRO A 27 9.05 -7.41 11.79
N ALA A 28 8.84 -7.49 10.49
CA ALA A 28 7.55 -7.88 9.95
C ALA A 28 7.27 -9.34 10.34
N LEU A 29 6.06 -9.62 10.81
CA LEU A 29 5.63 -10.96 11.19
C LEU A 29 4.63 -11.48 10.15
N MET A 30 4.90 -12.66 9.62
CA MET A 30 3.96 -13.34 8.73
C MET A 30 2.75 -13.82 9.51
N GLY A 31 1.56 -13.43 9.06
CA GLY A 31 0.31 -14.05 9.46
C GLY A 31 0.05 -15.36 8.68
N PRO A 32 -1.02 -16.07 9.00
CA PRO A 32 -1.48 -17.17 8.16
C PRO A 32 -1.67 -16.68 6.73
N VAL A 33 -1.13 -17.44 5.79
CA VAL A 33 -1.30 -17.19 4.35
C VAL A 33 -2.21 -18.29 3.84
N GLU A 34 -3.49 -18.00 3.82
CA GLU A 34 -4.48 -18.82 3.14
C GLU A 34 -4.78 -18.14 1.82
N PHE A 35 -4.26 -18.70 0.74
CA PHE A 35 -4.66 -18.30 -0.59
C PHE A 35 -5.75 -19.28 -1.04
N PRO A 36 -7.02 -18.90 -1.01
CA PRO A 36 -8.05 -19.74 -1.58
C PRO A 36 -7.77 -19.87 -3.09
N VAL A 37 -7.33 -21.05 -3.48
CA VAL A 37 -7.28 -21.44 -4.89
C VAL A 37 -8.70 -21.83 -5.25
N GLU A 38 -9.54 -20.86 -5.61
CA GLU A 38 -10.83 -21.16 -6.18
C GLU A 38 -10.62 -21.72 -7.59
N PRO A 39 -11.03 -22.95 -7.89
CA PRO A 39 -11.13 -23.42 -9.27
C PRO A 39 -12.06 -22.47 -10.01
N GLY A 40 -11.73 -22.17 -11.27
CA GLY A 40 -12.57 -21.31 -12.10
C GLY A 40 -14.04 -21.70 -12.02
N ALA A 41 -14.92 -20.73 -11.84
CA ALA A 41 -16.35 -21.00 -11.85
C ALA A 41 -16.80 -21.40 -13.26
N GLU A 42 -17.70 -22.36 -13.33
CA GLU A 42 -18.34 -22.74 -14.59
C GLU A 42 -19.06 -21.48 -15.15
N GLY A 43 -18.71 -21.06 -16.36
CA GLY A 43 -19.22 -19.83 -16.97
C GLY A 43 -18.29 -18.61 -16.94
N ASP A 44 -17.08 -18.74 -16.41
CA ASP A 44 -16.09 -17.64 -16.48
C ASP A 44 -15.72 -17.25 -17.90
N SER A 45 -15.66 -15.96 -18.16
CA SER A 45 -15.12 -15.42 -19.40
C SER A 45 -13.63 -15.73 -19.57
N ASP A 46 -13.12 -15.70 -20.81
CA ASP A 46 -11.68 -15.85 -21.06
C ASP A 46 -10.84 -14.83 -20.32
N ALA A 47 -11.33 -13.59 -20.21
CA ALA A 47 -10.71 -12.52 -19.44
C ALA A 47 -10.64 -12.87 -17.94
N ALA A 48 -11.71 -13.40 -17.35
CA ALA A 48 -11.73 -13.83 -15.96
C ALA A 48 -10.77 -14.99 -15.69
N ARG A 49 -10.65 -15.95 -16.64
CA ARG A 49 -9.68 -17.03 -16.56
C ARG A 49 -8.23 -16.53 -16.65
N ALA A 50 -7.95 -15.62 -17.59
CA ALA A 50 -6.63 -15.02 -17.74
C ALA A 50 -6.23 -14.22 -16.49
N CYS A 51 -7.14 -13.45 -15.94
CA CYS A 51 -6.96 -12.70 -14.70
C CYS A 51 -6.65 -13.59 -13.50
N ARG A 52 -7.38 -14.68 -13.33
CA ARG A 52 -7.08 -15.66 -12.29
C ARG A 52 -5.72 -16.29 -12.48
N ALA A 53 -5.37 -16.67 -13.70
CA ALA A 53 -4.04 -17.24 -14.00
C ALA A 53 -2.92 -16.26 -13.63
N ALA A 54 -3.05 -14.97 -13.97
CA ALA A 54 -2.09 -13.95 -13.62
C ALA A 54 -2.02 -13.72 -12.10
N TYR A 55 -3.16 -13.71 -11.40
CA TYR A 55 -3.22 -13.61 -9.95
C TYR A 55 -2.52 -14.81 -9.28
N HIS A 56 -2.80 -16.04 -9.71
CA HIS A 56 -2.16 -17.24 -9.20
C HIS A 56 -0.65 -17.25 -9.49
N ALA A 57 -0.21 -16.79 -10.65
CA ALA A 57 1.21 -16.67 -10.96
C ALA A 57 1.91 -15.71 -10.00
N ASN A 58 1.29 -14.55 -9.71
CA ASN A 58 1.79 -13.61 -8.71
C ASN A 58 1.84 -14.23 -7.30
N LEU A 59 0.82 -14.98 -6.90
CA LEU A 59 0.81 -15.67 -5.62
C LEU A 59 1.92 -16.71 -5.49
N GLN A 60 2.32 -17.39 -6.59
CA GLN A 60 3.45 -18.32 -6.57
C GLN A 60 4.79 -17.64 -6.34
N ILE A 61 4.94 -16.38 -6.73
CA ILE A 61 6.15 -15.59 -6.50
C ILE A 61 6.22 -15.06 -5.07
N MET A 62 5.07 -14.81 -4.43
CA MET A 62 4.96 -14.27 -3.08
C MET A 62 5.73 -15.08 -2.01
N PRO A 63 5.69 -16.43 -1.99
CA PRO A 63 6.45 -17.20 -1.03
C PRO A 63 7.96 -16.97 -1.07
N LEU A 64 8.50 -16.60 -2.26
CA LEU A 64 9.94 -16.31 -2.41
C LEU A 64 10.34 -15.02 -1.65
N PHE A 65 9.43 -14.07 -1.54
CA PHE A 65 9.65 -12.82 -0.80
C PHE A 65 9.28 -12.92 0.67
N VAL A 66 8.46 -13.89 1.04
CA VAL A 66 7.76 -13.93 2.31
C VAL A 66 8.12 -15.13 3.16
N ARG A 67 8.54 -16.25 2.59
CA ARG A 67 8.97 -17.44 3.31
C ARG A 67 10.49 -17.50 3.39
N GLY A 68 11.03 -17.03 4.52
CA GLY A 68 12.32 -17.51 4.99
C GLY A 68 12.18 -18.91 5.57
N ALA A 69 13.25 -19.70 5.51
CA ALA A 69 13.29 -21.10 5.93
C ALA A 69 13.25 -21.33 7.46
N GLY A 70 12.73 -20.41 8.27
CA GLY A 70 12.94 -20.50 9.70
C GLY A 70 11.99 -19.74 10.62
N GLY A 71 10.70 -19.93 10.54
CA GLY A 71 9.77 -19.45 11.57
C GLY A 71 9.42 -17.94 11.50
N GLN A 72 8.55 -17.48 12.38
CA GLN A 72 8.09 -16.08 12.41
C GLN A 72 9.26 -15.12 12.70
N GLY A 73 9.41 -14.10 11.88
CA GLY A 73 10.47 -13.09 11.99
C GLY A 73 11.75 -13.43 11.22
N SER A 74 11.80 -14.59 10.55
CA SER A 74 12.92 -15.03 9.71
C SER A 74 12.68 -14.78 8.21
N GLU A 75 11.64 -14.03 7.88
CA GLU A 75 11.33 -13.66 6.50
C GLU A 75 12.52 -12.92 5.88
N PRO A 76 12.87 -13.19 4.62
CA PRO A 76 14.01 -12.55 3.96
C PRO A 76 14.00 -11.03 4.06
N MET A 77 12.80 -10.42 4.08
CA MET A 77 12.63 -8.97 4.21
C MET A 77 13.10 -8.41 5.57
N ASN A 78 13.28 -9.25 6.58
CA ASN A 78 13.82 -8.85 7.88
C ASN A 78 15.34 -8.99 7.95
N GLY A 79 15.95 -9.64 6.95
CA GLY A 79 17.40 -9.83 6.89
C GLY A 79 18.18 -8.52 6.71
N PRO A 80 19.38 -8.41 7.29
CA PRO A 80 20.17 -7.20 7.24
C PRO A 80 20.53 -6.78 5.82
N GLU A 81 20.68 -7.72 4.90
CA GLU A 81 20.96 -7.43 3.49
C GLU A 81 19.77 -6.75 2.82
N PHE A 82 18.55 -7.27 3.03
CA PHE A 82 17.34 -6.67 2.51
C PHE A 82 17.07 -5.29 3.13
N LEU A 83 17.28 -5.16 4.44
CA LEU A 83 17.08 -3.89 5.15
C LEU A 83 18.04 -2.81 4.68
N ARG A 84 19.29 -3.16 4.29
CA ARG A 84 20.26 -2.22 3.69
C ARG A 84 19.99 -1.94 2.23
N ALA A 85 19.30 -2.83 1.52
CA ALA A 85 19.01 -2.67 0.10
C ALA A 85 17.97 -1.57 -0.14
N GLN A 86 18.14 -0.81 -1.21
CA GLN A 86 17.22 0.24 -1.62
C GLN A 86 16.17 -0.31 -2.59
N VAL A 87 15.35 -1.25 -2.11
CA VAL A 87 14.32 -1.91 -2.93
C VAL A 87 13.09 -1.02 -3.04
N GLY A 88 12.88 -0.37 -4.17
CA GLY A 88 11.79 0.60 -4.38
C GLY A 88 10.38 0.05 -4.12
N GLY A 89 10.10 -1.19 -4.51
CA GLY A 89 8.76 -1.78 -4.38
C GLY A 89 8.43 -2.38 -3.01
N GLY A 90 9.40 -2.49 -2.07
CA GLY A 90 9.13 -3.19 -0.80
C GLY A 90 10.11 -2.87 0.33
N GLY A 91 11.14 -2.09 0.08
CA GLY A 91 12.23 -1.83 1.02
C GLY A 91 12.06 -0.57 1.89
N LEU A 92 10.90 0.08 1.89
CA LEU A 92 10.67 1.24 2.76
C LEU A 92 10.50 0.80 4.22
N VAL A 93 11.39 1.27 5.09
CA VAL A 93 11.26 1.16 6.55
C VAL A 93 10.81 2.49 7.11
N ALA A 94 9.68 2.50 7.78
CA ALA A 94 9.09 3.70 8.36
C ALA A 94 8.03 3.35 9.42
N HIS A 95 7.65 4.32 10.23
CA HIS A 95 6.44 4.22 11.04
C HIS A 95 5.28 5.01 10.41
N ALA A 96 4.04 4.67 10.77
CA ALA A 96 2.83 5.24 10.18
C ALA A 96 2.82 6.77 10.15
N ARG A 97 3.21 7.44 11.26
CA ARG A 97 3.26 8.90 11.32
C ARG A 97 4.17 9.51 10.24
N ALA A 98 5.34 8.92 10.00
CA ALA A 98 6.27 9.42 8.99
C ALA A 98 5.66 9.37 7.59
N ILE A 99 5.02 8.25 7.25
CA ILE A 99 4.37 8.09 5.95
C ILE A 99 3.16 9.02 5.82
N ALA A 100 2.32 9.11 6.86
CA ALA A 100 1.18 10.03 6.88
C ALA A 100 1.62 11.51 6.73
N THR A 101 2.76 11.89 7.34
CA THR A 101 3.33 13.24 7.16
C THR A 101 3.72 13.50 5.71
N VAL A 102 4.35 12.53 5.03
CA VAL A 102 4.70 12.66 3.61
C VAL A 102 3.44 12.80 2.74
N TYR A 103 2.45 11.92 2.93
CA TYR A 103 1.18 12.02 2.19
C TYR A 103 0.43 13.32 2.49
N GLY A 104 0.42 13.75 3.74
CA GLY A 104 -0.16 15.05 4.13
C GLY A 104 0.53 16.22 3.43
N ALA A 105 1.86 16.20 3.32
CA ALA A 105 2.62 17.21 2.60
C ALA A 105 2.37 17.22 1.08
N CYS A 106 1.82 16.15 0.51
CA CYS A 106 1.37 16.15 -0.88
C CYS A 106 0.12 17.02 -1.10
N VAL A 107 -0.76 17.14 -0.12
CA VAL A 107 -2.09 17.81 -0.28
C VAL A 107 -2.29 19.05 0.60
N ALA A 108 -1.40 19.26 1.56
CA ALA A 108 -1.38 20.44 2.43
C ALA A 108 0.05 20.79 2.81
N GLU A 109 0.26 21.96 3.38
CA GLU A 109 1.53 22.27 4.01
C GLU A 109 1.68 21.45 5.30
N SER A 110 2.81 20.78 5.43
CA SER A 110 3.18 20.04 6.64
C SER A 110 4.60 20.43 7.04
N ARG A 111 4.77 20.96 8.25
CA ARG A 111 6.06 21.45 8.76
C ARG A 111 6.76 22.46 7.83
N GLY A 112 5.99 23.35 7.21
CA GLY A 112 6.52 24.32 6.25
C GLY A 112 6.86 23.75 4.87
N VAL A 113 6.50 22.50 4.59
CA VAL A 113 6.78 21.82 3.32
C VAL A 113 5.49 21.46 2.60
N ARG A 114 5.38 21.81 1.33
CA ARG A 114 4.40 21.32 0.39
C ARG A 114 5.13 20.59 -0.74
N LEU A 115 4.81 19.30 -0.96
CA LEU A 115 5.53 18.46 -1.93
C LEU A 115 4.97 18.57 -3.35
N LEU A 116 3.66 18.70 -3.50
CA LEU A 116 2.99 18.75 -4.79
C LEU A 116 2.17 20.03 -4.92
N THR A 117 2.15 20.60 -6.11
CA THR A 117 1.22 21.71 -6.45
C THR A 117 -0.21 21.16 -6.60
N ASP A 118 -1.22 22.03 -6.51
CA ASP A 118 -2.61 21.61 -6.70
C ASP A 118 -2.86 21.01 -8.09
N ALA A 119 -2.19 21.57 -9.12
CA ALA A 119 -2.23 21.00 -10.47
C ALA A 119 -1.65 19.58 -10.52
N THR A 120 -0.51 19.33 -9.86
CA THR A 120 0.07 18.00 -9.78
C THR A 120 -0.83 17.05 -8.99
N VAL A 121 -1.46 17.52 -7.90
CA VAL A 121 -2.42 16.72 -7.13
C VAL A 121 -3.62 16.31 -7.99
N ALA A 122 -4.16 17.22 -8.80
CA ALA A 122 -5.24 16.90 -9.71
C ALA A 122 -4.85 15.82 -10.73
N GLU A 123 -3.65 15.92 -11.29
CA GLU A 123 -3.12 14.94 -12.24
C GLU A 123 -2.91 13.55 -11.61
N VAL A 124 -2.27 13.47 -10.44
CA VAL A 124 -2.00 12.16 -9.82
C VAL A 124 -3.26 11.49 -9.25
N ALA A 125 -4.29 12.27 -8.97
CA ALA A 125 -5.58 11.77 -8.49
C ALA A 125 -6.59 11.47 -9.61
N ALA A 126 -6.23 11.69 -10.88
CA ALA A 126 -7.06 11.36 -12.02
C ALA A 126 -6.84 9.89 -12.46
N ASP A 127 -7.91 9.23 -12.89
CA ASP A 127 -7.83 7.90 -13.49
C ASP A 127 -7.25 8.01 -14.92
N HIS A 128 -6.01 7.58 -15.08
CA HIS A 128 -5.30 7.56 -16.37
C HIS A 128 -5.38 6.21 -17.08
N LEU A 129 -5.96 5.20 -16.45
CA LEU A 129 -6.09 3.85 -17.01
C LEU A 129 -7.54 3.50 -17.35
N GLY A 130 -8.45 4.45 -17.25
CA GLY A 130 -9.88 4.26 -17.52
C GLY A 130 -10.14 3.53 -18.83
N GLY A 131 -10.75 2.35 -18.74
CA GLY A 131 -11.02 1.48 -19.88
C GLY A 131 -9.86 0.57 -20.33
N ILE A 132 -8.67 0.67 -19.74
CA ILE A 132 -7.59 -0.30 -19.94
C ILE A 132 -7.84 -1.49 -19.00
N PRO A 133 -7.94 -2.72 -19.52
CA PRO A 133 -8.11 -3.89 -18.67
C PRO A 133 -6.92 -4.06 -17.72
N GLU A 134 -7.19 -4.18 -16.42
CA GLU A 134 -6.15 -4.50 -15.46
C GLU A 134 -5.67 -5.96 -15.67
N PRO A 135 -4.36 -6.21 -15.77
CA PRO A 135 -3.84 -7.58 -15.98
C PRO A 135 -4.01 -8.46 -14.74
N VAL A 136 -4.21 -7.86 -13.57
CA VAL A 136 -4.46 -8.57 -12.31
C VAL A 136 -5.80 -8.11 -11.77
N CYS A 137 -6.79 -8.96 -11.83
CA CYS A 137 -8.12 -8.68 -11.31
C CYS A 137 -8.49 -9.67 -10.20
N GLY A 138 -9.43 -9.26 -9.37
CA GLY A 138 -9.99 -10.08 -8.32
C GLY A 138 -10.94 -11.16 -8.85
N PRO A 139 -11.57 -11.90 -7.95
CA PRO A 139 -12.58 -12.88 -8.30
C PRO A 139 -13.66 -12.28 -9.22
N GLY A 140 -14.05 -13.03 -10.23
CA GLY A 140 -15.06 -12.60 -11.21
C GLY A 140 -14.56 -11.65 -12.30
N GLY A 141 -13.24 -11.41 -12.42
CA GLY A 141 -12.67 -10.56 -13.48
C GLY A 141 -12.92 -9.07 -13.28
N VAL A 142 -13.27 -8.66 -12.06
CA VAL A 142 -13.43 -7.24 -11.71
C VAL A 142 -12.06 -6.63 -11.46
N PRO A 143 -11.73 -5.46 -12.04
CA PRO A 143 -10.53 -4.73 -11.71
C PRO A 143 -10.43 -4.53 -10.19
N THR A 144 -9.29 -4.89 -9.59
CA THR A 144 -9.09 -4.75 -8.14
C THR A 144 -8.60 -3.38 -7.75
N THR A 145 -8.02 -2.64 -8.69
CA THR A 145 -7.40 -1.34 -8.44
C THR A 145 -7.71 -0.34 -9.55
N ILE A 146 -7.69 0.94 -9.22
CA ILE A 146 -7.74 2.05 -10.16
C ILE A 146 -6.46 2.85 -9.95
N TRP A 147 -5.79 3.25 -11.05
CA TRP A 147 -4.49 3.90 -10.99
C TRP A 147 -4.49 5.28 -11.63
N GLY A 148 -3.93 6.24 -10.89
CA GLY A 148 -3.47 7.51 -11.43
C GLY A 148 -1.97 7.43 -11.80
N TRP A 149 -1.27 8.56 -11.83
CA TRP A 149 0.17 8.59 -12.06
C TRP A 149 0.95 8.02 -10.87
N GLY A 150 1.21 6.70 -10.89
CA GLY A 150 2.02 6.00 -9.88
C GLY A 150 1.34 5.81 -8.52
N PHE A 151 0.06 6.13 -8.40
CA PHE A 151 -0.73 5.93 -7.19
C PHE A 151 -1.98 5.11 -7.48
N GLU A 152 -2.34 4.26 -6.54
CA GLU A 152 -3.66 3.66 -6.46
C GLU A 152 -4.67 4.74 -6.02
N LEU A 153 -5.81 4.79 -6.70
CA LEU A 153 -6.89 5.70 -6.40
C LEU A 153 -7.97 4.99 -5.56
N ALA A 154 -8.84 5.77 -4.93
CA ALA A 154 -9.98 5.22 -4.22
C ALA A 154 -10.88 4.41 -5.16
N HIS A 155 -11.22 3.18 -4.78
CA HIS A 155 -12.09 2.27 -5.52
C HIS A 155 -12.88 1.38 -4.54
N PRO A 156 -13.90 0.62 -4.99
CA PRO A 156 -14.79 -0.11 -4.08
C PRO A 156 -14.08 -1.06 -3.11
N ALA A 157 -12.99 -1.73 -3.52
CA ALA A 157 -12.22 -2.63 -2.66
C ALA A 157 -11.26 -1.87 -1.71
N CYS A 158 -10.91 -0.63 -2.01
CA CYS A 158 -10.07 0.24 -1.16
C CYS A 158 -10.60 1.69 -1.21
N PRO A 159 -11.70 2.00 -0.52
CA PRO A 159 -12.39 3.28 -0.67
C PRO A 159 -11.63 4.47 -0.10
N MET A 160 -10.57 4.26 0.68
CA MET A 160 -9.82 5.32 1.35
C MET A 160 -10.78 6.36 2.00
N LEU A 161 -10.68 7.63 1.66
CA LEU A 161 -11.66 8.68 2.02
C LEU A 161 -12.48 9.15 0.80
N GLY A 162 -12.66 8.30 -0.20
CA GLY A 162 -13.44 8.60 -1.39
C GLY A 162 -12.65 9.31 -2.48
N ALA A 163 -13.38 9.88 -3.43
CA ALA A 163 -12.81 10.56 -4.60
C ALA A 163 -11.79 11.63 -4.22
N GLY A 164 -10.71 11.74 -5.00
CA GLY A 164 -9.58 12.62 -4.72
C GLY A 164 -8.60 12.08 -3.67
N SER A 165 -8.78 10.83 -3.20
CA SER A 165 -7.77 10.11 -2.45
C SER A 165 -6.85 9.33 -3.38
N PHE A 166 -5.55 9.34 -3.09
CA PHE A 166 -4.53 8.63 -3.84
C PHE A 166 -3.44 8.11 -2.90
N GLY A 167 -2.97 6.90 -3.14
CA GLY A 167 -2.00 6.24 -2.26
C GLY A 167 -1.65 4.85 -2.70
N HIS A 168 -1.63 3.89 -1.77
CA HIS A 168 -1.47 2.48 -2.10
C HIS A 168 -1.85 1.57 -0.94
N ALA A 169 -2.56 0.48 -1.27
CA ALA A 169 -2.80 -0.64 -0.39
C ALA A 169 -1.70 -1.69 -0.58
N GLY A 170 -0.77 -1.75 0.36
CA GLY A 170 0.39 -2.64 0.27
C GLY A 170 0.13 -4.05 0.79
N MET A 171 0.92 -5.00 0.28
CA MET A 171 0.96 -6.39 0.73
C MET A 171 1.03 -6.49 2.26
N GLY A 172 0.27 -7.42 2.84
CA GLY A 172 0.21 -7.64 4.28
C GLY A 172 -0.74 -6.70 5.02
N GLY A 173 -1.59 -5.96 4.29
CA GLY A 173 -2.65 -5.11 4.84
C GLY A 173 -2.15 -3.74 5.30
N ARG A 174 -1.13 -3.20 4.67
CA ARG A 174 -0.70 -1.81 4.88
C ARG A 174 -1.49 -0.89 3.97
N LEU A 175 -1.89 0.27 4.49
CA LEU A 175 -2.59 1.29 3.70
C LEU A 175 -2.04 2.66 4.01
N SER A 176 -1.66 3.40 2.97
CA SER A 176 -1.24 4.79 3.13
C SER A 176 -1.73 5.62 1.94
N PHE A 177 -2.28 6.79 2.22
CA PHE A 177 -2.84 7.65 1.19
C PHE A 177 -2.91 9.13 1.62
N ALA A 178 -3.05 9.99 0.63
CA ALA A 178 -3.48 11.38 0.79
C ALA A 178 -4.94 11.52 0.37
N SER A 179 -5.67 12.41 1.01
CA SER A 179 -6.99 12.86 0.57
C SER A 179 -6.94 14.36 0.30
N ALA A 180 -7.06 14.73 -0.97
CA ALA A 180 -7.00 16.13 -1.37
C ALA A 180 -8.20 16.95 -0.84
N PRO A 181 -9.45 16.46 -0.90
CA PRO A 181 -10.60 17.19 -0.36
C PRO A 181 -10.48 17.48 1.15
N HIS A 182 -9.89 16.57 1.89
CA HIS A 182 -9.75 16.70 3.35
C HIS A 182 -8.40 17.25 3.79
N ARG A 183 -7.47 17.50 2.83
CA ARG A 183 -6.10 17.98 3.10
C ARG A 183 -5.39 17.13 4.16
N LEU A 184 -5.53 15.81 4.03
CA LEU A 184 -5.15 14.83 5.05
C LEU A 184 -4.25 13.74 4.48
N GLY A 185 -3.24 13.34 5.23
CA GLY A 185 -2.45 12.13 5.00
C GLY A 185 -2.78 11.07 6.03
N PHE A 186 -3.02 9.85 5.56
CA PHE A 186 -3.31 8.68 6.39
C PHE A 186 -2.25 7.61 6.18
N SER A 187 -1.92 6.87 7.25
CA SER A 187 -1.12 5.66 7.12
C SER A 187 -1.44 4.66 8.22
N PHE A 188 -1.59 3.42 7.83
CA PHE A 188 -1.63 2.25 8.68
C PHE A 188 -0.48 1.31 8.33
N VAL A 189 0.38 1.03 9.31
CA VAL A 189 1.51 0.10 9.18
C VAL A 189 1.42 -0.93 10.28
N GLY A 190 0.91 -2.11 9.95
CA GLY A 190 0.84 -3.24 10.88
C GLY A 190 2.13 -4.05 10.87
N GLN A 191 2.62 -4.45 12.04
CA GLN A 191 3.75 -5.37 12.15
C GLN A 191 3.39 -6.77 11.59
N ARG A 192 2.21 -7.29 11.96
CA ARG A 192 1.70 -8.55 11.44
C ARG A 192 1.12 -8.36 10.05
N MET A 193 1.69 -9.06 9.09
CA MET A 193 1.17 -9.12 7.73
C MET A 193 -0.02 -10.08 7.69
N LEU A 194 -1.15 -9.59 7.23
CA LEU A 194 -2.33 -10.41 6.93
C LEU A 194 -2.63 -10.30 5.45
N PHE A 195 -3.28 -11.30 4.91
CA PHE A 195 -3.65 -11.39 3.50
C PHE A 195 -5.16 -11.64 3.39
N PRO A 196 -5.97 -10.68 3.88
CA PRO A 196 -7.41 -10.76 3.68
C PRO A 196 -7.72 -10.58 2.19
N GLU A 197 -8.92 -10.88 1.81
CA GLU A 197 -9.42 -10.52 0.49
C GLU A 197 -9.34 -9.00 0.27
N PRO A 198 -9.18 -8.53 -0.99
CA PRO A 198 -9.11 -7.10 -1.28
C PRO A 198 -10.28 -6.34 -0.67
N GLY A 199 -9.99 -5.25 0.01
CA GLY A 199 -10.99 -4.39 0.64
C GLY A 199 -11.55 -4.88 1.98
N THR A 200 -11.09 -6.01 2.50
CA THR A 200 -11.66 -6.62 3.71
C THR A 200 -10.78 -6.54 4.95
N ASP A 201 -9.60 -5.91 4.89
CA ASP A 201 -8.76 -5.80 6.09
C ASP A 201 -9.41 -4.92 7.16
N PRO A 202 -9.95 -5.53 8.24
CA PRO A 202 -10.74 -4.81 9.23
C PRO A 202 -9.91 -3.84 10.07
N ARG A 203 -8.59 -3.96 10.05
CA ARG A 203 -7.70 -3.13 10.86
C ARG A 203 -7.71 -1.69 10.38
N TRP A 204 -7.36 -1.46 9.12
CA TRP A 204 -7.38 -0.10 8.56
C TRP A 204 -8.79 0.34 8.18
N ALA A 205 -9.69 -0.57 7.79
CA ALA A 205 -11.06 -0.22 7.45
C ALA A 205 -11.79 0.46 8.62
N ARG A 206 -11.62 -0.06 9.84
CA ARG A 206 -12.17 0.58 11.05
C ARG A 206 -11.58 1.96 11.32
N LEU A 207 -10.27 2.12 11.10
CA LEU A 207 -9.60 3.40 11.31
C LEU A 207 -10.04 4.43 10.26
N VAL A 208 -10.14 4.04 8.99
CA VAL A 208 -10.66 4.90 7.92
C VAL A 208 -12.12 5.30 8.22
N GLY A 209 -12.96 4.34 8.63
CA GLY A 209 -14.33 4.64 9.03
C GLY A 209 -14.43 5.62 10.21
N ALA A 210 -13.55 5.51 11.20
CA ALA A 210 -13.48 6.47 12.29
C ALA A 210 -13.07 7.87 11.81
N VAL A 211 -12.10 7.96 10.89
CA VAL A 211 -11.71 9.25 10.29
C VAL A 211 -12.87 9.85 9.47
N GLN A 212 -13.57 9.03 8.68
CA GLN A 212 -14.75 9.47 7.94
C GLN A 212 -15.84 10.03 8.88
N HIS A 213 -16.07 9.37 10.00
CA HIS A 213 -17.04 9.84 10.99
C HIS A 213 -16.67 11.21 11.60
N VAL A 214 -15.39 11.42 11.87
CA VAL A 214 -14.90 12.72 12.41
C VAL A 214 -14.95 13.84 11.36
N LEU A 215 -14.78 13.49 10.07
CA LEU A 215 -14.81 14.45 8.97
C LEU A 215 -16.23 14.73 8.44
N ALA A 216 -17.21 13.91 8.83
CA ALA A 216 -18.61 14.16 8.49
C ALA A 216 -19.09 15.47 9.12
N PRO A 217 -19.85 16.32 8.37
CA PRO A 217 -20.36 17.59 8.86
C PRO A 217 -21.39 17.42 9.99
#